data_b104e1493e9eec2502a60368e2bcded3
#
_entry.id   b104e1493e9eec2502a60368e2bcded3
#
_cell.length_a   1.000
_cell.length_b   1.000
_cell.length_c   1.000
_cell.angle_alpha   90.00
_cell.angle_beta   90.00
_cell.angle_gamma   90.00
#
_symmetry.space_group_name_H-M   'P 1'
#
loop_
_entity.id
_entity.type
_entity.pdbx_description
1 polymer ?
#
loop_
_entity_poly.entity_id
_entity_poly.type
_entity_poly.pdbx_seq_one_letter_code
_entity_poly.pdbx_strand_id
1 'polypeptide(L)'
;MKKFLINARYYLAPLLIFASLFGVIAGGPWVWTGVFLLGVGIIVDTITPAQTMGAGFDEDGDTNGNPTLLNITMYAMLAVFVMIQIAIAWRIFQYVNGIEYTGATASFLGMTYYTGITGAQLVGAVVSSGIFAGIGIIYGHELAHTKGFSFLIARWMMALSGSAYFLSLIHI
;
A
#
# COMPACT_ATOMS: atom_id res chain seq x y z
N MET A 1 -27.33 -1.24 -5.64
CA MET A 1 -26.59 -0.32 -4.75
C MET A 1 -25.89 -1.05 -3.61
N LYS A 2 -26.52 -1.93 -2.82
CA LYS A 2 -25.86 -2.70 -1.74
C LYS A 2 -24.63 -3.50 -2.20
N LYS A 3 -24.72 -4.29 -3.26
CA LYS A 3 -23.58 -5.08 -3.79
C LYS A 3 -22.40 -4.22 -4.25
N PHE A 4 -22.64 -3.02 -4.78
CA PHE A 4 -21.59 -2.09 -5.14
C PHE A 4 -20.82 -1.58 -3.90
N LEU A 5 -21.53 -1.17 -2.85
CA LEU A 5 -20.93 -0.69 -1.61
C LEU A 5 -20.14 -1.80 -0.88
N ILE A 6 -20.65 -3.04 -0.93
CA ILE A 6 -19.94 -4.19 -0.36
C ILE A 6 -18.59 -4.42 -1.08
N ASN A 7 -18.57 -4.35 -2.41
CA ASN A 7 -17.33 -4.49 -3.17
C ASN A 7 -16.42 -3.27 -2.98
N ALA A 8 -16.97 -2.05 -2.91
CA ALA A 8 -16.19 -0.82 -2.79
C ALA A 8 -15.29 -0.80 -1.54
N ARG A 9 -15.73 -1.37 -0.41
CA ARG A 9 -14.93 -1.43 0.83
C ARG A 9 -13.61 -2.20 0.66
N TYR A 10 -13.59 -3.22 -0.19
CA TYR A 10 -12.36 -4.00 -0.44
C TYR A 10 -11.31 -3.22 -1.22
N TYR A 11 -11.70 -2.15 -1.92
CA TYR A 11 -10.79 -1.28 -2.64
C TYR A 11 -10.23 -0.14 -1.79
N LEU A 12 -10.74 0.05 -0.57
CA LEU A 12 -10.26 1.14 0.29
C LEU A 12 -8.76 1.02 0.58
N ALA A 13 -8.29 -0.16 1.00
CA ALA A 13 -6.87 -0.37 1.28
C ALA A 13 -5.98 -0.18 0.03
N PRO A 14 -6.28 -0.79 -1.14
CA PRO A 14 -5.57 -0.48 -2.38
C PRO A 14 -5.54 1.01 -2.71
N LEU A 15 -6.65 1.74 -2.58
CA LEU A 15 -6.70 3.17 -2.85
C LEU A 15 -5.80 3.98 -1.91
N LEU A 16 -5.76 3.65 -0.62
CA LEU A 16 -4.88 4.30 0.34
C LEU A 16 -3.40 4.04 0.02
N ILE A 17 -3.07 2.82 -0.41
CA ILE A 17 -1.72 2.45 -0.85
C ILE A 17 -1.32 3.27 -2.08
N PHE A 18 -2.21 3.36 -3.08
CA PHE A 18 -1.99 4.20 -4.27
C PHE A 18 -1.81 5.67 -3.92
N ALA A 19 -2.64 6.22 -3.02
CA ALA A 19 -2.51 7.60 -2.59
C ALA A 19 -1.17 7.88 -1.91
N SER A 20 -0.68 6.93 -1.10
CA SER A 20 0.65 7.04 -0.48
C SER A 20 1.77 6.95 -1.50
N LEU A 21 1.72 5.98 -2.42
CA LEU A 21 2.67 5.88 -3.53
C LEU A 21 2.72 7.18 -4.33
N PHE A 22 1.56 7.71 -4.69
CA PHE A 22 1.46 8.98 -5.40
C PHE A 22 2.10 10.12 -4.60
N GLY A 23 1.85 10.18 -3.29
CA GLY A 23 2.47 11.18 -2.41
C GLY A 23 4.00 11.10 -2.40
N VAL A 24 4.57 9.91 -2.32
CA VAL A 24 6.02 9.70 -2.39
C VAL A 24 6.58 10.10 -3.75
N ILE A 25 5.90 9.77 -4.85
CA ILE A 25 6.29 10.18 -6.21
C ILE A 25 6.16 11.69 -6.38
N ALA A 26 5.08 12.31 -5.90
CA ALA A 26 4.87 13.75 -6.00
C ALA A 26 5.92 14.55 -5.22
N GLY A 27 6.40 14.03 -4.09
CA GLY A 27 7.44 14.68 -3.29
C GLY A 27 6.97 15.91 -2.52
N GLY A 28 7.91 16.72 -2.03
CA GLY A 28 7.59 17.89 -1.23
C GLY A 28 6.73 17.54 0.00
N PRO A 29 5.67 18.30 0.31
CA PRO A 29 4.81 18.01 1.44
C PRO A 29 4.00 16.72 1.29
N TRP A 30 3.80 16.23 0.07
CA TRP A 30 3.00 15.05 -0.22
C TRP A 30 3.62 13.75 0.28
N VAL A 31 4.91 13.71 0.58
CA VAL A 31 5.57 12.52 1.14
C VAL A 31 4.96 12.06 2.47
N TRP A 32 4.24 12.95 3.17
CA TRP A 32 3.55 12.67 4.42
C TRP A 32 2.15 12.07 4.24
N THR A 33 1.70 11.88 2.99
CA THR A 33 0.33 11.37 2.70
C THR A 33 0.03 10.06 3.43
N GLY A 34 0.97 9.12 3.48
CA GLY A 34 0.76 7.85 4.17
C GLY A 34 0.56 8.01 5.69
N VAL A 35 1.35 8.87 6.31
CA VAL A 35 1.23 9.18 7.75
C VAL A 35 -0.13 9.86 8.03
N PHE A 36 -0.52 10.81 7.20
CA PHE A 36 -1.81 11.48 7.31
C PHE A 36 -2.97 10.49 7.18
N LEU A 37 -2.93 9.61 6.17
CA LEU A 37 -3.98 8.61 5.96
C LEU A 37 -4.07 7.61 7.10
N LEU A 38 -2.93 7.21 7.70
CA LEU A 38 -2.92 6.38 8.91
C LEU A 38 -3.60 7.11 10.07
N GLY A 39 -3.26 8.38 10.30
CA GLY A 39 -3.89 9.19 11.35
C GLY A 39 -5.41 9.30 11.17
N VAL A 40 -5.86 9.58 9.95
CA VAL A 40 -7.29 9.59 9.62
C VAL A 40 -7.92 8.22 9.85
N GLY A 41 -7.23 7.13 9.45
CA GLY A 41 -7.71 5.77 9.67
C GLY A 41 -7.92 5.46 11.15
N ILE A 42 -6.97 5.81 12.01
CA ILE A 42 -7.07 5.63 13.47
C ILE A 42 -8.26 6.42 14.04
N ILE A 43 -8.44 7.66 13.61
CA ILE A 43 -9.58 8.47 14.08
C ILE A 43 -10.90 7.84 13.66
N VAL A 44 -11.03 7.45 12.38
CA VAL A 44 -12.24 6.81 11.86
C VAL A 44 -12.53 5.51 12.60
N ASP A 45 -11.52 4.68 12.81
CA ASP A 45 -11.68 3.41 13.54
C ASP A 45 -12.14 3.65 15.00
N THR A 46 -11.60 4.67 15.65
CA THR A 46 -11.93 5.01 17.04
C THR A 46 -13.38 5.48 17.21
N ILE A 47 -13.91 6.23 16.22
CA ILE A 47 -15.28 6.77 16.29
C ILE A 47 -16.34 5.85 15.67
N THR A 48 -15.91 4.83 14.91
CA THR A 48 -16.82 3.90 14.26
C THR A 48 -17.14 2.75 15.23
N PRO A 49 -18.42 2.45 15.48
CA PRO A 49 -18.78 1.34 16.35
C PRO A 49 -18.27 0.02 15.77
N ALA A 50 -17.81 -0.87 16.64
CA ALA A 50 -17.35 -2.19 16.26
C ALA A 50 -18.47 -2.94 15.50
N GLN A 51 -18.19 -3.33 14.26
CA GLN A 51 -19.13 -4.13 13.49
C GLN A 51 -19.00 -5.59 13.95
N THR A 52 -20.07 -6.09 14.56
CA THR A 52 -20.16 -7.47 15.04
C THR A 52 -20.56 -8.46 13.94
N MET A 53 -21.04 -7.99 12.80
CA MET A 53 -21.36 -8.84 11.67
C MET A 53 -20.10 -9.20 10.88
N GLY A 54 -19.92 -10.48 10.62
CA GLY A 54 -18.82 -11.03 9.81
C GLY A 54 -18.71 -10.31 8.46
N ALA A 55 -17.64 -9.55 8.29
CA ALA A 55 -17.50 -8.59 7.22
C ALA A 55 -17.27 -9.22 5.82
N GLY A 56 -17.41 -10.52 5.65
CA GLY A 56 -17.11 -11.20 4.39
C GLY A 56 -18.19 -12.16 3.93
N PHE A 57 -19.19 -12.45 4.77
CA PHE A 57 -20.21 -13.46 4.48
C PHE A 57 -21.60 -12.85 4.59
N ASP A 58 -22.52 -13.33 3.78
CA ASP A 58 -23.93 -13.04 3.90
C ASP A 58 -24.61 -13.96 4.95
N GLU A 59 -25.92 -13.84 5.09
CA GLU A 59 -26.70 -14.63 6.06
C GLU A 59 -26.69 -16.13 5.70
N ASP A 60 -26.44 -16.47 4.44
CA ASP A 60 -26.35 -17.83 3.92
C ASP A 60 -24.92 -18.41 3.99
N GLY A 61 -23.93 -17.62 4.46
CA GLY A 61 -22.54 -18.01 4.55
C GLY A 61 -21.75 -17.87 3.25
N ASP A 62 -22.36 -17.29 2.23
CA ASP A 62 -21.68 -17.01 0.96
C ASP A 62 -20.81 -15.74 1.03
N THR A 63 -19.72 -15.73 0.26
CA THR A 63 -18.82 -14.58 0.20
C THR A 63 -19.50 -13.38 -0.48
N ASN A 64 -19.57 -12.26 0.22
CA ASN A 64 -20.20 -11.02 -0.27
C ASN A 64 -19.37 -10.29 -1.36
N GLY A 65 -18.16 -10.74 -1.67
CA GLY A 65 -17.27 -10.15 -2.67
C GLY A 65 -17.23 -10.94 -3.97
N ASN A 66 -16.76 -10.30 -5.06
CA ASN A 66 -16.42 -10.99 -6.30
C ASN A 66 -15.00 -11.58 -6.17
N PRO A 67 -14.82 -12.91 -6.06
CA PRO A 67 -13.51 -13.52 -5.84
C PRO A 67 -12.49 -13.21 -6.93
N THR A 68 -12.94 -13.17 -8.19
CA THR A 68 -12.07 -12.86 -9.34
C THR A 68 -11.53 -11.45 -9.24
N LEU A 69 -12.37 -10.49 -8.89
CA LEU A 69 -11.97 -9.09 -8.73
C LEU A 69 -10.98 -8.90 -7.57
N LEU A 70 -11.22 -9.59 -6.46
CA LEU A 70 -10.33 -9.57 -5.30
C LEU A 70 -8.97 -10.18 -5.63
N ASN A 71 -8.94 -11.30 -6.34
CA ASN A 71 -7.70 -11.94 -6.78
C ASN A 71 -6.89 -11.04 -7.73
N ILE A 72 -7.54 -10.42 -8.73
CA ILE A 72 -6.88 -9.47 -9.64
C ILE A 72 -6.28 -8.30 -8.84
N THR A 73 -7.00 -7.79 -7.87
CA THR A 73 -6.51 -6.71 -7.00
C THR A 73 -5.27 -7.14 -6.21
N MET A 74 -5.29 -8.34 -5.62
CA MET A 74 -4.15 -8.88 -4.89
C MET A 74 -2.91 -8.99 -5.79
N TYR A 75 -3.06 -9.52 -7.01
CA TYR A 75 -1.95 -9.61 -7.95
C TYR A 75 -1.42 -8.24 -8.40
N ALA A 76 -2.32 -7.28 -8.64
CA ALA A 76 -1.96 -5.92 -9.02
C ALA A 76 -1.15 -5.21 -7.93
N MET A 77 -1.36 -5.55 -6.66
CA MET A 77 -0.61 -4.97 -5.55
C MET A 77 0.90 -5.28 -5.61
N LEU A 78 1.32 -6.40 -6.20
CA LEU A 78 2.76 -6.65 -6.40
C LEU A 78 3.43 -5.52 -7.19
N ALA A 79 2.80 -5.08 -8.30
CA ALA A 79 3.33 -3.99 -9.10
C ALA A 79 3.40 -2.68 -8.30
N VAL A 80 2.40 -2.40 -7.47
CA VAL A 80 2.36 -1.22 -6.61
C VAL A 80 3.50 -1.25 -5.59
N PHE A 81 3.77 -2.40 -4.96
CA PHE A 81 4.88 -2.54 -4.02
C PHE A 81 6.24 -2.37 -4.69
N VAL A 82 6.43 -2.89 -5.90
CA VAL A 82 7.64 -2.62 -6.68
C VAL A 82 7.79 -1.11 -6.94
N MET A 83 6.72 -0.44 -7.34
CA MET A 83 6.75 1.01 -7.58
C MET A 83 7.06 1.82 -6.31
N ILE A 84 6.56 1.40 -5.14
CA ILE A 84 6.89 2.03 -3.85
C ILE A 84 8.40 1.92 -3.59
N GLN A 85 9.00 0.75 -3.79
CA GLN A 85 10.44 0.55 -3.59
C GLN A 85 11.27 1.42 -4.55
N ILE A 86 10.87 1.52 -5.81
CA ILE A 86 11.52 2.39 -6.79
C ILE A 86 11.39 3.87 -6.38
N ALA A 87 10.20 4.29 -5.96
CA ALA A 87 9.94 5.67 -5.54
C ALA A 87 10.79 6.05 -4.31
N ILE A 88 10.90 5.17 -3.32
CA ILE A 88 11.77 5.39 -2.15
C ILE A 88 13.24 5.43 -2.55
N ALA A 89 13.69 4.48 -3.37
CA ALA A 89 15.08 4.47 -3.85
C ALA A 89 15.42 5.78 -4.59
N TRP A 90 14.49 6.30 -5.39
CA TRP A 90 14.61 7.60 -6.05
C TRP A 90 14.73 8.76 -5.03
N ARG A 91 13.94 8.77 -3.96
CA ARG A 91 14.02 9.81 -2.92
C ARG A 91 15.32 9.73 -2.12
N ILE A 92 15.78 8.53 -1.81
CA ILE A 92 17.08 8.30 -1.17
C ILE A 92 18.21 8.79 -2.09
N PHE A 93 18.15 8.47 -3.38
CA PHE A 93 19.12 8.95 -4.36
C PHE A 93 19.19 10.48 -4.40
N GLN A 94 18.06 11.17 -4.41
CA GLN A 94 18.03 12.64 -4.37
C GLN A 94 18.72 13.18 -3.10
N TYR A 95 18.43 12.59 -1.95
CA TYR A 95 19.00 13.01 -0.67
C TYR A 95 20.52 12.80 -0.62
N VAL A 96 20.99 11.61 -0.99
CA VAL A 96 22.42 11.25 -0.96
C VAL A 96 23.24 12.11 -1.93
N ASN A 97 22.67 12.48 -3.07
CA ASN A 97 23.34 13.35 -4.05
C ASN A 97 23.17 14.85 -3.77
N GLY A 98 22.63 15.23 -2.60
CA GLY A 98 22.50 16.64 -2.21
C GLY A 98 21.53 17.43 -3.09
N ILE A 99 20.55 16.78 -3.73
CA ILE A 99 19.52 17.49 -4.52
C ILE A 99 18.52 18.09 -3.52
N GLU A 100 18.73 19.34 -3.19
CA GLU A 100 17.93 20.04 -2.19
C GLU A 100 16.52 20.37 -2.71
N TYR A 101 15.56 20.33 -1.77
CA TYR A 101 14.18 20.76 -2.03
C TYR A 101 14.11 22.30 -2.09
N THR A 102 13.85 22.84 -3.26
CA THR A 102 13.68 24.29 -3.49
C THR A 102 12.24 24.69 -3.79
N GLY A 103 11.30 23.73 -3.81
CA GLY A 103 9.95 23.93 -4.30
C GLY A 103 9.82 23.87 -5.83
N ALA A 104 10.93 23.67 -6.54
CA ALA A 104 10.90 23.49 -7.99
C ALA A 104 10.21 22.17 -8.37
N THR A 105 9.51 22.19 -9.49
CA THR A 105 8.78 21.05 -10.01
C THR A 105 9.30 20.63 -11.39
N ALA A 106 9.20 19.34 -11.69
CA ALA A 106 9.39 18.78 -13.01
C ALA A 106 8.15 17.97 -13.39
N SER A 107 8.01 17.64 -14.67
CA SER A 107 6.88 16.85 -15.17
C SER A 107 7.40 15.61 -15.89
N PHE A 108 6.78 14.48 -15.65
CA PHE A 108 7.03 13.21 -16.33
C PHE A 108 5.71 12.48 -16.55
N LEU A 109 5.45 12.06 -17.78
CA LEU A 109 4.20 11.38 -18.19
C LEU A 109 2.92 12.12 -17.74
N GLY A 110 2.93 13.46 -17.78
CA GLY A 110 1.80 14.29 -17.39
C GLY A 110 1.62 14.49 -15.89
N MET A 111 2.45 13.86 -15.06
CA MET A 111 2.47 14.07 -13.60
C MET A 111 3.51 15.11 -13.23
N THR A 112 3.12 16.11 -12.43
CA THR A 112 4.04 17.08 -11.87
C THR A 112 4.51 16.60 -10.49
N TYR A 113 5.83 16.64 -10.27
CA TYR A 113 6.44 16.25 -9.01
C TYR A 113 7.48 17.28 -8.57
N TYR A 114 7.68 17.38 -7.26
CA TYR A 114 8.72 18.21 -6.69
C TYR A 114 10.10 17.57 -6.84
N THR A 115 11.08 18.37 -7.25
CA THR A 115 12.48 17.97 -7.33
C THR A 115 13.18 18.21 -6.00
N GLY A 116 14.13 17.32 -5.68
CA GLY A 116 14.86 17.39 -4.43
C GLY A 116 14.06 16.94 -3.21
N ILE A 117 14.74 16.83 -2.09
CA ILE A 117 14.16 16.35 -0.83
C ILE A 117 14.95 16.86 0.38
N THR A 118 14.28 17.20 1.47
CA THR A 118 14.90 17.47 2.77
C THR A 118 14.98 16.18 3.60
N GLY A 119 15.82 16.17 4.64
CA GLY A 119 15.89 15.04 5.59
C GLY A 119 14.55 14.73 6.23
N ALA A 120 13.78 15.74 6.64
CA ALA A 120 12.44 15.56 7.19
C ALA A 120 11.46 14.95 6.18
N GLN A 121 11.51 15.39 4.92
CA GLN A 121 10.69 14.81 3.86
C GLN A 121 11.11 13.35 3.56
N LEU A 122 12.40 13.03 3.63
CA LEU A 122 12.86 11.64 3.48
C LEU A 122 12.29 10.75 4.59
N VAL A 123 12.30 11.20 5.84
CA VAL A 123 11.66 10.48 6.95
C VAL A 123 10.17 10.29 6.66
N GLY A 124 9.47 11.33 6.21
CA GLY A 124 8.05 11.23 5.83
C GLY A 124 7.80 10.20 4.73
N ALA A 125 8.64 10.20 3.69
CA ALA A 125 8.55 9.24 2.59
C ALA A 125 8.77 7.79 3.06
N VAL A 126 9.81 7.56 3.88
CA VAL A 126 10.14 6.23 4.43
C VAL A 126 9.02 5.72 5.34
N VAL A 127 8.54 6.55 6.27
CA VAL A 127 7.46 6.16 7.19
C VAL A 127 6.16 5.90 6.43
N SER A 128 5.77 6.79 5.51
CA SER A 128 4.59 6.60 4.66
C SER A 128 4.65 5.29 3.86
N SER A 129 5.81 4.98 3.28
CA SER A 129 5.99 3.73 2.53
C SER A 129 6.00 2.51 3.44
N GLY A 130 6.62 2.60 4.63
CA GLY A 130 6.68 1.51 5.61
C GLY A 130 5.30 1.11 6.13
N ILE A 131 4.42 2.08 6.38
CA ILE A 131 3.03 1.83 6.79
C ILE A 131 2.32 0.95 5.76
N PHE A 132 2.44 1.28 4.48
CA PHE A 132 1.75 0.56 3.43
C PHE A 132 2.48 -0.72 2.98
N ALA A 133 3.80 -0.79 3.13
CA ALA A 133 4.52 -2.06 2.99
C ALA A 133 4.04 -3.09 4.03
N GLY A 134 3.73 -2.63 5.26
CA GLY A 134 3.12 -3.47 6.29
C GLY A 134 1.76 -4.06 5.87
N ILE A 135 0.93 -3.30 5.17
CA ILE A 135 -0.33 -3.81 4.60
C ILE A 135 -0.05 -4.86 3.52
N GLY A 136 1.07 -4.75 2.81
CA GLY A 136 1.52 -5.73 1.82
C GLY A 136 1.70 -7.13 2.37
N ILE A 137 2.06 -7.25 3.65
CA ILE A 137 2.17 -8.54 4.35
C ILE A 137 0.83 -9.27 4.30
N ILE A 138 -0.30 -8.57 4.48
CA ILE A 138 -1.64 -9.16 4.46
C ILE A 138 -1.92 -9.79 3.10
N TYR A 139 -1.69 -9.06 2.00
CA TYR A 139 -1.89 -9.59 0.64
C TYR A 139 -0.95 -10.75 0.34
N GLY A 140 0.31 -10.65 0.73
CA GLY A 140 1.29 -11.73 0.59
C GLY A 140 0.90 -12.96 1.39
N HIS A 141 0.40 -12.78 2.62
CA HIS A 141 -0.07 -13.84 3.48
C HIS A 141 -1.25 -14.59 2.86
N GLU A 142 -2.29 -13.89 2.41
CA GLU A 142 -3.45 -14.50 1.77
C GLU A 142 -3.07 -15.31 0.52
N LEU A 143 -2.19 -14.76 -0.32
CA LEU A 143 -1.68 -15.48 -1.49
C LEU A 143 -0.77 -16.67 -1.13
N ALA A 144 -0.14 -16.67 0.04
CA ALA A 144 0.72 -17.77 0.50
C ALA A 144 -0.07 -19.05 0.85
N HIS A 145 -1.37 -18.93 1.14
CA HIS A 145 -2.25 -20.10 1.31
C HIS A 145 -2.60 -20.80 -0.01
N THR A 146 -2.19 -20.26 -1.14
CA THR A 146 -2.42 -20.83 -2.46
C THR A 146 -1.20 -21.61 -2.95
N LYS A 147 -1.30 -22.25 -4.13
CA LYS A 147 -0.20 -23.02 -4.75
C LYS A 147 0.17 -22.42 -6.11
N GLY A 148 1.34 -22.80 -6.60
CA GLY A 148 1.79 -22.45 -7.95
C GLY A 148 2.15 -20.97 -8.09
N PHE A 149 1.65 -20.31 -9.13
CA PHE A 149 2.01 -18.93 -9.47
C PHE A 149 1.61 -17.91 -8.38
N SER A 150 0.48 -18.10 -7.74
CA SER A 150 0.02 -17.21 -6.65
C SER A 150 0.98 -17.25 -5.46
N PHE A 151 1.48 -18.43 -5.12
CA PHE A 151 2.50 -18.59 -4.07
C PHE A 151 3.82 -17.90 -4.44
N LEU A 152 4.22 -17.91 -5.72
CA LEU A 152 5.40 -17.19 -6.18
C LEU A 152 5.21 -15.68 -5.99
N ILE A 153 4.04 -15.13 -6.34
CA ILE A 153 3.69 -13.72 -6.10
C ILE A 153 3.74 -13.39 -4.60
N ALA A 154 3.17 -14.25 -3.76
CA ALA A 154 3.22 -14.11 -2.31
C ALA A 154 4.65 -13.95 -1.79
N ARG A 155 5.57 -14.79 -2.25
CA ARG A 155 6.99 -14.73 -1.87
C ARG A 155 7.62 -13.40 -2.24
N TRP A 156 7.35 -12.87 -3.44
CA TRP A 156 7.86 -11.57 -3.86
C TRP A 156 7.27 -10.43 -3.02
N MET A 157 5.97 -10.45 -2.74
CA MET A 157 5.33 -9.44 -1.90
C MET A 157 5.90 -9.43 -0.49
N MET A 158 6.08 -10.60 0.12
CA MET A 158 6.67 -10.75 1.44
C MET A 158 8.15 -10.31 1.46
N ALA A 159 8.91 -10.59 0.39
CA ALA A 159 10.29 -10.12 0.27
C ALA A 159 10.36 -8.58 0.18
N LEU A 160 9.50 -7.96 -0.63
CA LEU A 160 9.44 -6.51 -0.79
C LEU A 160 9.00 -5.77 0.48
N SER A 161 8.19 -6.41 1.33
CA SER A 161 7.80 -5.88 2.64
C SER A 161 8.80 -6.18 3.75
N GLY A 162 9.93 -6.84 3.45
CA GLY A 162 10.93 -7.24 4.45
C GLY A 162 10.53 -8.46 5.30
N SER A 163 9.45 -9.13 4.94
CA SER A 163 8.82 -10.19 5.75
C SER A 163 9.01 -11.60 5.16
N ALA A 164 9.97 -11.79 4.25
CA ALA A 164 10.20 -13.08 3.57
C ALA A 164 10.44 -14.24 4.55
N TYR A 165 11.04 -13.95 5.69
CA TYR A 165 11.33 -14.96 6.73
C TYR A 165 10.05 -15.52 7.37
N PHE A 166 8.98 -14.73 7.46
CA PHE A 166 7.70 -15.20 8.01
C PHE A 166 7.09 -16.35 7.22
N LEU A 167 7.31 -16.41 5.90
CA LEU A 167 6.82 -17.53 5.10
C LEU A 167 7.42 -18.87 5.51
N SER A 168 8.67 -18.88 5.97
CA SER A 168 9.32 -20.12 6.44
C SER A 168 8.83 -20.53 7.83
N LEU A 169 8.35 -19.61 8.64
CA LEU A 169 7.85 -19.88 10.00
C LEU A 169 6.37 -20.31 10.02
N ILE A 170 5.56 -19.78 9.11
CA ILE A 170 4.10 -20.04 9.10
C ILE A 170 3.79 -21.37 8.39
N HIS A 171 4.68 -21.86 7.54
CA HIS A 171 4.47 -23.06 6.73
C HIS A 171 5.36 -24.25 7.15
N ILE A 172 5.90 -24.25 8.37
CA ILE A 172 6.57 -25.44 8.95
C ILE A 172 5.54 -26.40 9.55
#